data_7fb6a423aae5fc806352acb98ca15a06
#
_entry.id   7fb6a423aae5fc806352acb98ca15a06
#
_cell.length_a   1.000
_cell.length_b   1.000
_cell.length_c   1.000
_cell.angle_alpha   90.00
_cell.angle_beta   90.00
_cell.angle_gamma   90.00
#
_symmetry.space_group_name_H-M   'P 1'
#
loop_
_entity.id
_entity.type
_entity.pdbx_description
1 polymer ?
#
loop_
_entity_poly.entity_id
_entity_poly.type
_entity_poly.pdbx_seq_one_letter_code
_entity_poly.pdbx_strand_id
1 'polypeptide(L)' 'MTEHAPLILDVAGTTLSADDRRRLAHPLTGGVILFARNWENRAQLLQLTSSIKAVRDDLLIC' A
#
# COMPACT_ATOMS: atom_id res chain seq x y z
N MET A 1 4.84 23.55 7.60
CA MET A 1 4.68 23.09 7.08
C MET A 1 4.15 22.74 6.75
N THR A 2 3.96 22.52 6.46
CA THR A 2 3.52 22.11 6.02
C THR A 2 3.09 21.54 5.71
N GLU A 3 3.21 21.42 5.36
CA GLU A 3 2.76 20.94 4.71
C GLU A 3 2.43 19.71 4.74
N HIS A 4 1.94 19.24 4.22
CA HIS A 4 1.29 17.95 4.22
C HIS A 4 1.84 17.11 3.09
N ALA A 5 3.07 16.72 3.20
CA ALA A 5 3.58 15.70 2.31
C ALA A 5 2.80 14.42 2.63
N PRO A 6 2.10 13.80 1.69
CA PRO A 6 1.45 12.54 1.94
C PRO A 6 2.49 11.47 2.30
N LEU A 7 2.14 10.62 3.24
CA LEU A 7 3.03 9.53 3.63
C LEU A 7 3.02 8.44 2.58
N ILE A 8 4.20 7.93 2.27
CA ILE A 8 4.36 6.74 1.43
C ILE A 8 4.78 5.62 2.35
N LEU A 9 3.97 4.58 2.43
CA LEU A 9 4.21 3.45 3.32
C LEU A 9 4.69 2.24 2.54
N ASP A 10 5.36 1.31 3.21
CA ASP A 10 5.71 0.03 2.61
C ASP A 10 4.93 -1.09 3.28
N VAL A 11 4.86 -2.22 2.60
CA VAL A 11 4.18 -3.42 3.06
C VAL A 11 5.25 -4.48 3.34
N ALA A 12 5.09 -5.21 4.44
CA ALA A 12 6.12 -6.14 4.89
C ALA A 12 6.20 -7.42 4.06
N GLY A 13 5.09 -7.86 3.47
CA GLY A 13 5.05 -9.15 2.79
C GLY A 13 4.30 -9.11 1.47
N THR A 14 3.79 -10.27 1.07
CA THR A 14 3.11 -10.43 -0.22
C THR A 14 1.60 -10.24 -0.13
N THR A 15 1.07 -10.08 1.07
CA THR A 15 -0.34 -9.79 1.31
C THR A 15 -0.46 -8.70 2.36
N LEU A 16 -1.63 -8.07 2.44
CA LEU A 16 -1.87 -7.05 3.46
C LEU A 16 -2.29 -7.69 4.77
N SER A 17 -1.64 -7.26 5.85
CA SER A 17 -2.09 -7.60 7.20
C SER A 17 -3.18 -6.61 7.64
N ALA A 18 -3.81 -6.89 8.80
CA ALA A 18 -4.77 -5.97 9.37
C ALA A 18 -4.11 -4.63 9.72
N ASP A 19 -2.88 -4.65 10.20
CA ASP A 19 -2.12 -3.43 10.48
C ASP A 19 -1.85 -2.64 9.20
N ASP A 20 -1.47 -3.33 8.13
CA ASP A 20 -1.23 -2.68 6.84
C ASP A 20 -2.47 -1.94 6.38
N ARG A 21 -3.64 -2.60 6.47
CA ARG A 21 -4.89 -1.98 6.06
C ARG A 21 -5.22 -0.77 6.88
N ARG A 22 -4.98 -0.83 8.19
CA ARG A 22 -5.25 0.29 9.09
C ARG A 22 -4.37 1.48 8.75
N ARG A 23 -3.08 1.24 8.49
CA ARG A 23 -2.15 2.31 8.15
C ARG A 23 -2.49 2.93 6.80
N LEU A 24 -2.88 2.10 5.83
CA LEU A 24 -3.23 2.59 4.50
C LEU A 24 -4.53 3.38 4.51
N ALA A 25 -5.43 3.09 5.43
CA ALA A 25 -6.70 3.83 5.56
C ALA A 25 -6.52 5.21 6.16
N HIS A 26 -5.36 5.50 6.76
CA HIS A 26 -5.11 6.79 7.39
C HIS A 26 -5.16 7.91 6.34
N PRO A 27 -5.83 9.04 6.64
CA PRO A 27 -6.02 10.13 5.66
C PRO A 27 -4.73 10.71 5.11
N LEU A 28 -3.64 10.66 5.87
CA LEU A 28 -2.35 11.18 5.42
C LEU A 28 -1.56 10.21 4.56
N THR A 29 -2.00 8.95 4.45
CA THR A 29 -1.32 8.00 3.59
C THR A 29 -1.66 8.31 2.14
N GLY A 30 -0.65 8.61 1.34
CA GLY A 30 -0.83 8.95 -0.06
C GLY A 30 -0.48 7.84 -1.02
N GLY A 31 0.26 6.83 -0.59
CA GLY A 31 0.65 5.76 -1.49
C GLY A 31 1.41 4.64 -0.80
N VAL A 32 1.77 3.67 -1.59
CA VAL A 32 2.50 2.47 -1.17
C VAL A 32 3.66 2.26 -2.12
N ILE A 33 4.83 1.96 -1.57
CA ILE A 33 5.97 1.56 -2.36
C ILE A 33 6.16 0.06 -2.23
N LEU A 34 6.36 -0.62 -3.34
CA LEU A 34 6.53 -2.07 -3.37
C LEU A 34 7.98 -2.40 -3.66
N PHE A 35 8.47 -3.43 -2.99
CA PHE A 35 9.84 -3.91 -3.13
C PHE A 35 9.82 -5.37 -3.58
N ALA A 36 10.99 -5.91 -3.87
CA ALA A 36 11.11 -7.31 -4.30
C ALA A 36 10.48 -8.27 -3.30
N ARG A 37 10.53 -7.96 -2.00
CA ARG A 37 9.91 -8.81 -0.97
C ARG A 37 8.39 -8.90 -1.09
N ASN A 38 7.77 -7.98 -1.82
CA ASN A 38 6.32 -7.95 -2.00
C ASN A 38 5.89 -8.72 -3.24
N TRP A 39 6.83 -9.27 -3.99
CA TRP A 39 6.55 -9.93 -5.26
C TRP A 39 6.87 -11.41 -5.15
N GLU A 40 5.90 -12.24 -5.47
CA GLU A 40 6.08 -13.68 -5.53
C GLU A 40 5.84 -14.18 -6.95
N ASN A 41 4.75 -13.74 -7.54
CA ASN A 41 4.43 -14.00 -8.94
C ASN A 41 3.39 -12.97 -9.37
N ARG A 42 3.07 -12.97 -10.67
CA ARG A 42 2.19 -11.96 -11.23
C ARG A 42 0.78 -12.00 -10.63
N ALA A 43 0.23 -13.20 -10.44
CA ALA A 43 -1.12 -13.33 -9.90
C ALA A 43 -1.19 -12.80 -8.46
N GLN A 44 -0.17 -13.12 -7.66
CA GLN A 44 -0.08 -12.62 -6.29
C GLN A 44 0.05 -11.09 -6.28
N LEU A 45 0.87 -10.53 -7.15
CA LEU A 45 1.07 -9.09 -7.19
C LEU A 45 -0.23 -8.37 -7.55
N LEU A 46 -1.00 -8.91 -8.50
CA LEU A 46 -2.29 -8.33 -8.84
C LEU A 46 -3.26 -8.38 -7.68
N GLN A 47 -3.25 -9.45 -6.90
CA GLN A 47 -4.08 -9.54 -5.70
C GLN A 47 -3.65 -8.51 -4.64
N LEU A 48 -2.35 -8.35 -4.46
CA LEU A 48 -1.83 -7.37 -3.49
C LEU A 48 -2.24 -5.96 -3.88
N THR A 49 -2.04 -5.57 -5.14
CA THR A 49 -2.40 -4.23 -5.59
C THR A 49 -3.91 -4.01 -5.54
N SER A 50 -4.71 -5.04 -5.85
CA SER A 50 -6.16 -4.95 -5.72
C SER A 50 -6.58 -4.76 -4.27
N SER A 51 -5.92 -5.46 -3.34
CA SER A 51 -6.20 -5.30 -1.91
C SER A 51 -5.87 -3.89 -1.44
N ILE A 52 -4.77 -3.31 -1.91
CA ILE A 52 -4.40 -1.94 -1.58
C ILE A 52 -5.47 -0.97 -2.08
N LYS A 53 -5.89 -1.12 -3.32
CA LYS A 53 -6.92 -0.25 -3.90
C LYS A 53 -8.28 -0.45 -3.23
N ALA A 54 -8.53 -1.62 -2.67
CA ALA A 54 -9.77 -1.87 -1.93
C ALA A 54 -9.81 -1.12 -0.60
N VAL A 55 -8.66 -0.81 -0.02
CA VAL A 55 -8.61 0.03 1.19
C VAL A 55 -8.97 1.46 0.83
N ARG A 56 -8.30 2.01 -0.18
CA ARG A 56 -8.60 3.34 -0.73
C ARG A 56 -8.15 3.34 -2.18
N ASP A 57 -9.05 3.68 -3.09
CA ASP A 57 -8.77 3.63 -4.52
C ASP A 57 -7.90 4.80 -5.00
N ASP A 58 -7.71 5.82 -4.17
CA ASP A 58 -6.88 6.97 -4.51
C ASP A 58 -5.39 6.79 -4.12
N LEU A 59 -5.02 5.66 -3.53
CA LEU A 59 -3.64 5.40 -3.16
C LEU A 59 -2.77 5.19 -4.40
N LEU A 60 -1.60 5.83 -4.41
CA LEU A 60 -0.61 5.61 -5.46
C LEU A 60 0.19 4.36 -5.13
N ILE A 61 0.54 3.58 -6.14
CA ILE A 61 1.37 2.39 -5.99
C ILE A 61 2.63 2.60 -6.82
N CYS A 62 3.76 2.57 -6.16
CA CYS A 62 5.07 2.75 -6.81
C CYS A 62 5.84 1.46 -6.88
#